data_21cc61e752daa4a73c767c664e7775b5
#
_entry.id   21cc61e752daa4a73c767c664e7775b5
#
_cell.length_a   1.000
_cell.length_b   1.000
_cell.length_c   1.000
_cell.angle_alpha   90.00
_cell.angle_beta   90.00
_cell.angle_gamma   90.00
#
_symmetry.space_group_name_H-M   'P 1'
#
loop_
_entity.id
_entity.type
_entity.pdbx_description
1 polymer ?
#
loop_
_entity_poly.entity_id
_entity_poly.type
_entity_poly.pdbx_seq_one_letter_code
_entity_poly.pdbx_strand_id
1 'polypeptide(L)'
;MRRNLSALLLIFALLSALLPEGSLLAQEPPPLYTFQECETVEEARLRDELNGITQFVFAAEQGRLDIAGMVESAWFEQNVDRVVDAQVDAAVDRVRGEEDYWGRFLSGWSAAKAEELTTKVANYAFGSDAFRTQIDALAAAIADELAREIGAMTARSASSALLCVQEFIGDTFSQTLVAVFQEDIEQKVTEAGVGQDAEADFSVILDTRTKSLAGVGVIIASQIAKSLAKKVAQRVAGKLAGRILGKAATSIIPLAGWIIGGGLIIWDLIEAGEGALPQIRESLKGADVKSAIRAQVAEVVKTELGVEMPELARAVANDIYAEWLDFRQKFSRVLDLAESNSRFQTLLDSTTADQVGKLATLVAVADAKLSPEQIEQSINSGVFERIFFLPPLAFEILRTTGDTEKVIAWANLAGESVAAVVETELYKIAQPDDFADRAALEAVLALGDGPAIRTLMELNQLEREILLALPTNSLAQAVVAFSPEELRWVASYVTQLTPQESNRLVSQLLREPALMPKLKFEDIRKAVVESDNVEETLAFLSERKAGESSPVEVVATVVEDTQRVIDGQVPWQLFWRKYATRQNLLYVGGGLLLLFLLWRLFFRRSPNVNVTVNIPDQRDGR
;
A
#
# COMPACT_ATOMS: atom_id res chain seq x y z
N MET A 1 -33.08 -18.55 -77.03
CA MET A 1 -32.55 -18.51 -75.64
C MET A 1 -32.83 -17.22 -74.82
N ARG A 2 -33.47 -16.19 -75.36
CA ARG A 2 -33.81 -14.94 -74.66
C ARG A 2 -35.17 -14.88 -73.91
N ARG A 3 -36.09 -15.88 -74.14
CA ARG A 3 -37.42 -15.87 -73.52
C ARG A 3 -37.53 -16.54 -72.14
N ASN A 4 -36.56 -17.36 -71.76
CA ASN A 4 -36.59 -18.07 -70.47
C ASN A 4 -35.91 -17.30 -69.34
N LEU A 5 -35.06 -16.27 -69.63
CA LEU A 5 -34.40 -15.45 -68.62
C LEU A 5 -35.37 -14.47 -67.98
N SER A 6 -36.37 -13.97 -68.72
CA SER A 6 -37.38 -13.05 -68.21
C SER A 6 -38.40 -13.72 -67.28
N ALA A 7 -38.67 -15.00 -67.48
CA ALA A 7 -39.54 -15.77 -66.57
C ALA A 7 -38.82 -16.12 -65.22
N LEU A 8 -37.51 -16.37 -65.27
CA LEU A 8 -36.73 -16.66 -64.06
C LEU A 8 -36.57 -15.43 -63.15
N LEU A 9 -36.39 -14.24 -63.75
CA LEU A 9 -36.34 -12.97 -63.06
C LEU A 9 -37.68 -12.57 -62.42
N LEU A 10 -38.80 -12.87 -63.06
CA LEU A 10 -40.17 -12.65 -62.54
C LEU A 10 -40.50 -13.60 -61.37
N ILE A 11 -40.03 -14.84 -61.40
CA ILE A 11 -40.16 -15.80 -60.28
C ILE A 11 -39.29 -15.37 -59.09
N PHE A 12 -38.11 -14.87 -59.32
CA PHE A 12 -37.26 -14.37 -58.26
C PHE A 12 -37.80 -13.10 -57.62
N ALA A 13 -38.39 -12.19 -58.41
CA ALA A 13 -39.01 -10.96 -57.87
C ALA A 13 -40.36 -11.29 -57.14
N LEU A 14 -41.08 -12.34 -57.52
CA LEU A 14 -42.28 -12.80 -56.80
C LEU A 14 -41.91 -13.56 -55.49
N LEU A 15 -40.82 -14.31 -55.48
CA LEU A 15 -40.34 -14.99 -54.28
C LEU A 15 -39.76 -14.00 -53.26
N SER A 16 -39.15 -12.91 -53.70
CA SER A 16 -38.69 -11.85 -52.77
C SER A 16 -39.82 -10.99 -52.20
N ALA A 17 -40.98 -10.94 -52.85
CA ALA A 17 -42.16 -10.23 -52.32
C ALA A 17 -43.03 -11.07 -51.38
N LEU A 18 -42.76 -12.40 -51.28
CA LEU A 18 -43.42 -13.32 -50.34
C LEU A 18 -42.63 -13.70 -49.11
N LEU A 19 -41.43 -13.20 -48.99
CA LEU A 19 -40.75 -13.21 -47.68
C LEU A 19 -41.50 -12.22 -46.79
N PRO A 20 -42.04 -12.63 -45.64
CA PRO A 20 -42.50 -11.64 -44.69
C PRO A 20 -41.33 -10.70 -44.44
N GLU A 21 -41.55 -9.41 -44.59
CA GLU A 21 -40.70 -8.40 -43.99
C GLU A 21 -40.77 -8.64 -42.48
N GLY A 22 -40.08 -9.70 -42.04
CA GLY A 22 -39.53 -9.73 -40.72
C GLY A 22 -38.57 -8.55 -40.72
N SER A 23 -39.07 -7.39 -40.34
CA SER A 23 -38.26 -6.30 -39.88
C SER A 23 -37.25 -6.94 -38.91
N LEU A 24 -36.05 -7.18 -39.42
CA LEU A 24 -34.86 -7.02 -38.61
C LEU A 24 -34.96 -5.57 -38.14
N LEU A 25 -35.83 -5.32 -37.16
CA LEU A 25 -35.64 -4.21 -36.26
C LEU A 25 -34.22 -4.43 -35.77
N ALA A 26 -33.25 -3.73 -36.39
CA ALA A 26 -32.01 -3.46 -35.77
C ALA A 26 -32.45 -2.92 -34.42
N GLN A 27 -32.37 -3.76 -33.40
CA GLN A 27 -32.59 -3.36 -32.02
C GLN A 27 -31.61 -2.21 -31.85
N GLU A 28 -32.15 -0.99 -31.75
CA GLU A 28 -31.30 0.16 -31.45
C GLU A 28 -30.38 -0.29 -30.29
N PRO A 29 -29.06 -0.11 -30.40
CA PRO A 29 -28.21 -0.42 -29.29
C PRO A 29 -28.81 0.30 -28.07
N PRO A 30 -28.97 -0.37 -26.92
CA PRO A 30 -29.54 0.26 -25.75
C PRO A 30 -28.78 1.57 -25.52
N PRO A 31 -29.49 2.64 -25.12
CA PRO A 31 -28.83 3.91 -24.85
C PRO A 31 -27.62 3.65 -23.96
N LEU A 32 -26.45 4.10 -24.40
CA LEU A 32 -25.25 4.04 -23.58
C LEU A 32 -25.55 4.90 -22.36
N TYR A 33 -25.37 4.36 -21.17
CA TYR A 33 -25.45 5.15 -19.94
C TYR A 33 -24.39 6.24 -20.02
N THR A 34 -24.80 7.50 -19.93
CA THR A 34 -23.89 8.63 -19.91
C THR A 34 -23.51 8.85 -18.44
N PHE A 35 -22.22 8.71 -18.09
CA PHE A 35 -21.73 8.94 -16.72
C PHE A 35 -21.76 10.44 -16.31
N GLN A 36 -22.33 11.30 -17.14
CA GLN A 36 -22.46 12.74 -16.92
C GLN A 36 -23.25 13.06 -15.65
N GLU A 37 -24.20 12.21 -15.26
CA GLU A 37 -24.94 12.35 -14.01
C GLU A 37 -24.06 12.03 -12.80
N CYS A 38 -23.04 11.16 -12.95
CA CYS A 38 -22.09 10.83 -11.91
C CYS A 38 -21.08 11.96 -11.65
N GLU A 39 -20.69 12.71 -12.69
CA GLU A 39 -19.78 13.86 -12.56
C GLU A 39 -20.37 14.94 -11.64
N THR A 40 -21.70 15.13 -11.67
CA THR A 40 -22.36 16.23 -10.97
C THR A 40 -23.19 15.81 -9.75
N VAL A 41 -23.15 14.52 -9.39
CA VAL A 41 -23.94 14.01 -8.27
C VAL A 41 -23.36 14.46 -6.93
N GLU A 42 -24.22 14.90 -6.01
CA GLU A 42 -23.84 15.16 -4.63
C GLU A 42 -23.52 13.82 -3.91
N GLU A 43 -22.51 13.77 -3.06
CA GLU A 43 -22.12 12.55 -2.33
C GLU A 43 -23.31 11.86 -1.63
N ALA A 44 -24.21 12.63 -1.05
CA ALA A 44 -25.40 12.12 -0.38
C ALA A 44 -26.33 11.31 -1.33
N ARG A 45 -26.25 11.53 -2.63
CA ARG A 45 -27.06 10.87 -3.68
C ARG A 45 -26.29 9.82 -4.46
N LEU A 46 -24.98 9.72 -4.27
CA LEU A 46 -24.13 8.77 -5.02
C LEU A 46 -24.66 7.34 -4.93
N ARG A 47 -25.13 6.91 -3.75
CA ARG A 47 -25.71 5.58 -3.56
C ARG A 47 -26.95 5.34 -4.43
N ASP A 48 -27.80 6.35 -4.59
CA ASP A 48 -29.01 6.23 -5.38
C ASP A 48 -28.65 6.18 -6.87
N GLU A 49 -27.65 6.92 -7.29
CA GLU A 49 -27.12 6.92 -8.65
C GLU A 49 -26.50 5.56 -9.00
N LEU A 50 -25.67 5.00 -8.14
CA LEU A 50 -25.11 3.65 -8.31
C LEU A 50 -26.22 2.59 -8.42
N ASN A 51 -27.29 2.72 -7.64
CA ASN A 51 -28.46 1.86 -7.75
C ASN A 51 -29.15 1.99 -9.12
N GLY A 52 -29.30 3.22 -9.61
CA GLY A 52 -29.86 3.49 -10.94
C GLY A 52 -29.07 2.81 -12.05
N ILE A 53 -27.74 2.99 -12.05
CA ILE A 53 -26.84 2.39 -13.03
C ILE A 53 -26.91 0.86 -13.00
N THR A 54 -26.76 0.27 -11.83
CA THR A 54 -26.75 -1.20 -11.71
C THR A 54 -28.08 -1.80 -12.16
N GLN A 55 -29.20 -1.20 -11.78
CA GLN A 55 -30.52 -1.65 -12.24
C GLN A 55 -30.68 -1.52 -13.75
N PHE A 56 -30.23 -0.42 -14.34
CA PHE A 56 -30.28 -0.21 -15.78
C PHE A 56 -29.47 -1.28 -16.54
N VAL A 57 -28.23 -1.54 -16.11
CA VAL A 57 -27.37 -2.56 -16.74
C VAL A 57 -27.98 -3.95 -16.61
N PHE A 58 -28.46 -4.32 -15.43
CA PHE A 58 -29.09 -5.62 -15.21
C PHE A 58 -30.38 -5.79 -16.05
N ALA A 59 -31.23 -4.77 -16.14
CA ALA A 59 -32.45 -4.84 -16.95
C ALA A 59 -32.14 -4.97 -18.44
N ALA A 60 -31.15 -4.22 -18.95
CA ALA A 60 -30.72 -4.31 -20.34
C ALA A 60 -30.18 -5.70 -20.70
N GLU A 61 -29.35 -6.26 -19.83
CA GLU A 61 -28.73 -7.57 -20.04
C GLU A 61 -29.74 -8.73 -19.85
N GLN A 62 -30.66 -8.64 -18.88
CA GLN A 62 -31.71 -9.62 -18.67
C GLN A 62 -32.59 -9.74 -19.92
N GLY A 63 -32.86 -8.63 -20.62
CA GLY A 63 -33.61 -8.64 -21.86
C GLY A 63 -32.92 -9.39 -23.01
N ARG A 64 -31.62 -9.65 -22.91
CA ARG A 64 -30.82 -10.37 -23.92
C ARG A 64 -30.64 -11.85 -23.62
N LEU A 65 -31.01 -12.32 -22.40
CA LEU A 65 -30.87 -13.74 -22.04
C LEU A 65 -31.78 -14.63 -22.87
N ASP A 66 -31.20 -15.57 -23.60
CA ASP A 66 -31.92 -16.63 -24.28
C ASP A 66 -32.27 -17.80 -23.33
N ILE A 67 -33.21 -17.54 -22.42
CA ILE A 67 -33.66 -18.53 -21.43
C ILE A 67 -34.22 -19.78 -22.13
N ALA A 68 -34.91 -19.61 -23.26
CA ALA A 68 -35.46 -20.73 -23.99
C ALA A 68 -34.37 -21.63 -24.57
N GLY A 69 -33.34 -21.04 -25.17
CA GLY A 69 -32.17 -21.77 -25.68
C GLY A 69 -31.39 -22.48 -24.56
N MET A 70 -31.21 -21.85 -23.40
CA MET A 70 -30.58 -22.49 -22.24
C MET A 70 -31.36 -23.72 -21.78
N VAL A 71 -32.69 -23.61 -21.66
CA VAL A 71 -33.55 -24.74 -21.26
C VAL A 71 -33.50 -25.84 -22.30
N GLU A 72 -33.51 -25.49 -23.59
CA GLU A 72 -33.43 -26.47 -24.67
C GLU A 72 -32.08 -27.21 -24.65
N SER A 73 -30.97 -26.51 -24.52
CA SER A 73 -29.64 -27.10 -24.43
C SER A 73 -29.52 -28.05 -23.23
N ALA A 74 -29.88 -27.58 -22.03
CA ALA A 74 -29.89 -28.41 -20.84
C ALA A 74 -30.80 -29.63 -20.94
N TRP A 75 -31.97 -29.48 -21.59
CA TRP A 75 -32.89 -30.57 -21.82
C TRP A 75 -32.28 -31.69 -22.66
N PHE A 76 -31.59 -31.35 -23.76
CA PHE A 76 -30.92 -32.32 -24.62
C PHE A 76 -29.69 -32.94 -23.91
N GLU A 77 -28.86 -32.15 -23.25
CA GLU A 77 -27.70 -32.65 -22.54
C GLU A 77 -28.07 -33.65 -21.45
N GLN A 78 -29.15 -33.37 -20.73
CA GLN A 78 -29.64 -34.24 -19.67
C GLN A 78 -30.48 -35.42 -20.21
N ASN A 79 -30.70 -35.54 -21.53
CA ASN A 79 -31.51 -36.61 -22.16
C ASN A 79 -32.91 -36.75 -21.57
N VAL A 80 -33.58 -35.63 -21.26
CA VAL A 80 -34.90 -35.63 -20.59
C VAL A 80 -35.95 -36.34 -21.43
N ASP A 81 -35.91 -36.20 -22.77
CA ASP A 81 -36.80 -36.91 -23.69
C ASP A 81 -36.86 -38.42 -23.45
N ARG A 82 -35.68 -39.04 -23.28
CA ARG A 82 -35.59 -40.48 -23.03
C ARG A 82 -36.24 -40.89 -21.71
N VAL A 83 -36.06 -40.06 -20.67
CA VAL A 83 -36.68 -40.34 -19.37
C VAL A 83 -38.20 -40.17 -19.43
N VAL A 84 -38.68 -39.10 -20.08
CA VAL A 84 -40.13 -38.91 -20.34
C VAL A 84 -40.70 -40.14 -21.04
N ASP A 85 -40.09 -40.58 -22.14
CA ASP A 85 -40.54 -41.73 -22.90
C ASP A 85 -40.60 -43.01 -22.06
N ALA A 86 -39.54 -43.30 -21.32
CA ALA A 86 -39.45 -44.47 -20.46
C ALA A 86 -40.46 -44.44 -19.31
N GLN A 87 -40.68 -43.26 -18.69
CA GLN A 87 -41.65 -43.15 -17.60
C GLN A 87 -43.09 -43.19 -18.08
N VAL A 88 -43.39 -42.67 -19.27
CA VAL A 88 -44.71 -42.80 -19.89
C VAL A 88 -45.00 -44.28 -20.23
N ASP A 89 -44.03 -45.01 -20.79
CA ASP A 89 -44.18 -46.46 -21.07
C ASP A 89 -44.44 -47.23 -19.76
N ALA A 90 -43.68 -47.03 -18.75
CA ALA A 90 -43.86 -47.70 -17.44
C ALA A 90 -45.20 -47.34 -16.79
N ALA A 91 -45.64 -46.09 -16.92
CA ALA A 91 -46.92 -45.63 -16.39
C ALA A 91 -48.13 -46.26 -17.15
N VAL A 92 -48.04 -46.35 -18.48
CA VAL A 92 -49.06 -47.03 -19.28
C VAL A 92 -49.15 -48.50 -18.90
N ASP A 93 -47.99 -49.17 -18.78
CA ASP A 93 -47.96 -50.59 -18.39
C ASP A 93 -48.51 -50.81 -16.98
N ARG A 94 -48.22 -49.89 -16.05
CA ARG A 94 -48.82 -49.91 -14.71
C ARG A 94 -50.36 -49.73 -14.75
N VAL A 95 -50.82 -48.70 -15.44
CA VAL A 95 -52.27 -48.45 -15.57
C VAL A 95 -52.96 -49.64 -16.27
N ARG A 96 -52.31 -50.27 -17.28
CA ARG A 96 -52.80 -51.48 -17.93
C ARG A 96 -53.01 -52.63 -16.95
N GLY A 97 -52.08 -52.76 -15.96
CA GLY A 97 -52.19 -53.80 -14.94
C GLY A 97 -53.22 -53.51 -13.86
N GLU A 98 -53.49 -52.22 -13.56
CA GLU A 98 -54.46 -51.80 -12.54
C GLU A 98 -55.90 -51.76 -13.02
N GLU A 99 -56.15 -51.47 -14.32
CA GLU A 99 -57.47 -51.37 -14.92
C GLU A 99 -57.90 -52.72 -15.42
N ASP A 100 -59.22 -53.04 -15.22
CA ASP A 100 -59.85 -54.23 -15.80
C ASP A 100 -60.05 -54.10 -17.33
N TYR A 101 -60.37 -55.20 -17.94
CA TYR A 101 -60.62 -55.24 -19.40
C TYR A 101 -61.72 -54.23 -19.82
N TRP A 102 -62.79 -54.12 -19.07
CA TRP A 102 -63.91 -53.23 -19.39
C TRP A 102 -63.56 -51.75 -19.18
N GLY A 103 -62.84 -51.42 -18.18
CA GLY A 103 -62.32 -50.06 -17.93
C GLY A 103 -61.43 -49.56 -19.06
N ARG A 104 -60.54 -50.39 -19.56
CA ARG A 104 -59.65 -50.06 -20.70
C ARG A 104 -60.51 -49.98 -22.01
N PHE A 105 -61.36 -50.92 -22.26
CA PHE A 105 -62.25 -50.94 -23.47
C PHE A 105 -63.14 -49.69 -23.52
N LEU A 106 -63.80 -49.33 -22.43
CA LEU A 106 -64.62 -48.13 -22.31
C LEU A 106 -63.87 -46.83 -22.54
N SER A 107 -62.58 -46.76 -22.26
CA SER A 107 -61.75 -45.56 -22.51
C SER A 107 -61.66 -45.23 -24.00
N GLY A 108 -61.73 -46.19 -24.87
CA GLY A 108 -61.84 -45.98 -26.35
C GLY A 108 -63.15 -45.34 -26.82
N TRP A 109 -64.20 -45.41 -25.97
CA TRP A 109 -65.56 -44.96 -26.34
C TRP A 109 -66.05 -43.77 -25.49
N SER A 110 -65.40 -43.49 -24.34
CA SER A 110 -65.79 -42.45 -23.42
C SER A 110 -64.66 -41.46 -23.25
N ALA A 111 -64.87 -40.21 -23.64
CA ALA A 111 -63.94 -39.12 -23.48
C ALA A 111 -63.56 -38.91 -21.99
N ALA A 112 -64.55 -39.02 -21.07
CA ALA A 112 -64.32 -38.89 -19.65
C ALA A 112 -63.42 -40.00 -19.09
N LYS A 113 -63.55 -41.25 -19.54
CA LYS A 113 -62.72 -42.36 -19.12
C LYS A 113 -61.29 -42.26 -19.73
N ALA A 114 -61.18 -41.78 -20.97
CA ALA A 114 -59.89 -41.49 -21.60
C ALA A 114 -59.16 -40.39 -20.88
N GLU A 115 -59.81 -39.32 -20.43
CA GLU A 115 -59.28 -38.25 -19.65
C GLU A 115 -58.83 -38.74 -18.27
N GLU A 116 -59.61 -39.57 -17.59
CA GLU A 116 -59.28 -40.22 -16.31
C GLU A 116 -57.98 -41.02 -16.46
N LEU A 117 -57.90 -41.91 -17.50
CA LEU A 117 -56.71 -42.72 -17.73
C LEU A 117 -55.49 -41.86 -18.12
N THR A 118 -55.67 -40.81 -18.92
CA THR A 118 -54.59 -39.88 -19.26
C THR A 118 -54.07 -39.21 -18.04
N THR A 119 -54.91 -38.72 -17.16
CA THR A 119 -54.55 -38.12 -15.89
C THR A 119 -53.82 -39.11 -15.01
N LYS A 120 -54.27 -40.37 -14.94
CA LYS A 120 -53.62 -41.43 -14.14
C LYS A 120 -52.26 -41.80 -14.69
N VAL A 121 -52.08 -41.94 -16.01
CA VAL A 121 -50.78 -42.19 -16.66
C VAL A 121 -49.85 -41.00 -16.46
N ALA A 122 -50.31 -39.77 -16.67
CA ALA A 122 -49.49 -38.58 -16.46
C ALA A 122 -49.01 -38.46 -15.01
N ASN A 123 -49.89 -38.72 -14.04
CA ASN A 123 -49.50 -38.71 -12.61
C ASN A 123 -48.44 -39.74 -12.29
N TYR A 124 -48.52 -40.96 -12.85
CA TYR A 124 -47.52 -41.98 -12.63
C TYR A 124 -46.21 -41.69 -13.36
N ALA A 125 -46.26 -41.21 -14.60
CA ALA A 125 -45.06 -40.88 -15.37
C ALA A 125 -44.30 -39.69 -14.76
N PHE A 126 -44.97 -38.57 -14.63
CA PHE A 126 -44.36 -37.31 -14.20
C PHE A 126 -44.26 -37.14 -12.66
N GLY A 127 -44.96 -38.00 -11.91
CA GLY A 127 -44.79 -38.12 -10.46
C GLY A 127 -43.76 -39.16 -10.02
N SER A 128 -43.14 -39.90 -10.96
CA SER A 128 -42.15 -40.92 -10.65
C SER A 128 -40.84 -40.32 -10.07
N ASP A 129 -40.16 -41.10 -9.22
CA ASP A 129 -38.88 -40.69 -8.67
C ASP A 129 -37.81 -40.48 -9.75
N ALA A 130 -37.85 -41.31 -10.83
CA ALA A 130 -36.93 -41.18 -11.95
C ALA A 130 -37.13 -39.86 -12.70
N PHE A 131 -38.38 -39.44 -12.94
CA PHE A 131 -38.66 -38.14 -13.55
C PHE A 131 -38.28 -36.98 -12.63
N ARG A 132 -38.51 -37.09 -11.31
CA ARG A 132 -38.10 -36.09 -10.32
C ARG A 132 -36.58 -35.90 -10.31
N THR A 133 -35.82 -37.00 -10.23
CA THR A 133 -34.35 -36.95 -10.29
C THR A 133 -33.86 -36.30 -11.59
N GLN A 134 -34.56 -36.56 -12.72
CA GLN A 134 -34.20 -35.97 -14.01
C GLN A 134 -34.49 -34.46 -14.07
N ILE A 135 -35.60 -34.01 -13.48
CA ILE A 135 -35.92 -32.59 -13.37
C ILE A 135 -34.94 -31.86 -12.42
N ASP A 136 -34.51 -32.52 -11.34
CA ASP A 136 -33.46 -31.97 -10.45
C ASP A 136 -32.12 -31.81 -11.20
N ALA A 137 -31.74 -32.79 -12.02
CA ALA A 137 -30.54 -32.72 -12.86
C ALA A 137 -30.66 -31.60 -13.92
N LEU A 138 -31.83 -31.49 -14.58
CA LEU A 138 -32.12 -30.38 -15.50
C LEU A 138 -32.02 -29.02 -14.80
N ALA A 139 -32.60 -28.88 -13.61
CA ALA A 139 -32.57 -27.66 -12.84
C ALA A 139 -31.12 -27.28 -12.41
N ALA A 140 -30.31 -28.27 -12.09
CA ALA A 140 -28.88 -28.05 -11.78
C ALA A 140 -28.11 -27.58 -13.02
N ALA A 141 -28.30 -28.19 -14.18
CA ALA A 141 -27.66 -27.78 -15.42
C ALA A 141 -28.05 -26.35 -15.83
N ILE A 142 -29.33 -26.00 -15.73
CA ILE A 142 -29.83 -24.63 -15.97
C ILE A 142 -29.19 -23.65 -14.95
N ALA A 143 -29.07 -24.05 -13.68
CA ALA A 143 -28.46 -23.22 -12.65
C ALA A 143 -26.97 -22.92 -12.93
N ASP A 144 -26.22 -23.90 -13.41
CA ASP A 144 -24.80 -23.70 -13.74
C ASP A 144 -24.62 -22.73 -14.92
N GLU A 145 -25.48 -22.81 -15.94
CA GLU A 145 -25.49 -21.86 -17.06
C GLU A 145 -25.91 -20.46 -16.61
N LEU A 146 -27.01 -20.36 -15.85
CA LEU A 146 -27.44 -19.09 -15.27
C LEU A 146 -26.37 -18.46 -14.39
N ALA A 147 -25.65 -19.26 -13.61
CA ALA A 147 -24.59 -18.71 -12.76
C ALA A 147 -23.49 -18.04 -13.59
N ARG A 148 -23.13 -18.59 -14.75
CA ARG A 148 -22.14 -17.99 -15.66
C ARG A 148 -22.65 -16.67 -16.25
N GLU A 149 -23.88 -16.67 -16.77
CA GLU A 149 -24.48 -15.47 -17.37
C GLU A 149 -24.73 -14.35 -16.35
N ILE A 150 -25.26 -14.67 -15.17
CA ILE A 150 -25.44 -13.72 -14.08
C ILE A 150 -24.08 -13.19 -13.60
N GLY A 151 -23.06 -14.06 -13.58
CA GLY A 151 -21.69 -13.65 -13.26
C GLY A 151 -21.17 -12.58 -14.21
N ALA A 152 -21.35 -12.78 -15.51
CA ALA A 152 -20.95 -11.81 -16.52
C ALA A 152 -21.74 -10.49 -16.42
N MET A 153 -23.06 -10.57 -16.20
CA MET A 153 -23.89 -9.37 -15.99
C MET A 153 -23.47 -8.59 -14.74
N THR A 154 -23.19 -9.30 -13.65
CA THR A 154 -22.73 -8.68 -12.40
C THR A 154 -21.40 -7.97 -12.61
N ALA A 155 -20.48 -8.57 -13.35
CA ALA A 155 -19.19 -7.98 -13.69
C ALA A 155 -19.35 -6.67 -14.48
N ARG A 156 -20.22 -6.67 -15.50
CA ARG A 156 -20.49 -5.45 -16.28
C ARG A 156 -21.16 -4.37 -15.45
N SER A 157 -22.11 -4.74 -14.61
CA SER A 157 -22.82 -3.81 -13.73
C SER A 157 -21.89 -3.18 -12.69
N ALA A 158 -21.03 -3.97 -12.04
CA ALA A 158 -20.06 -3.46 -11.09
C ALA A 158 -19.01 -2.56 -11.75
N SER A 159 -18.54 -2.91 -12.95
CA SER A 159 -17.63 -2.06 -13.74
C SER A 159 -18.25 -0.70 -14.04
N SER A 160 -19.54 -0.68 -14.43
CA SER A 160 -20.25 0.58 -14.68
C SER A 160 -20.42 1.41 -13.41
N ALA A 161 -20.73 0.78 -12.29
CA ALA A 161 -20.83 1.45 -11.00
C ALA A 161 -19.47 2.00 -10.53
N LEU A 162 -18.36 1.28 -10.71
CA LEU A 162 -17.01 1.77 -10.41
C LEU A 162 -16.61 2.96 -11.27
N LEU A 163 -16.95 2.94 -12.57
CA LEU A 163 -16.73 4.09 -13.44
C LEU A 163 -17.47 5.33 -12.91
N CYS A 164 -18.70 5.16 -12.45
CA CYS A 164 -19.44 6.26 -11.83
C CYS A 164 -18.74 6.82 -10.60
N VAL A 165 -18.26 5.97 -9.70
CA VAL A 165 -17.49 6.43 -8.52
C VAL A 165 -16.23 7.18 -8.93
N GLN A 166 -15.56 6.75 -9.99
CA GLN A 166 -14.34 7.42 -10.49
C GLN A 166 -14.61 8.78 -11.10
N GLU A 167 -15.67 8.91 -11.92
CA GLU A 167 -16.08 10.21 -12.45
C GLU A 167 -16.46 11.17 -11.30
N PHE A 168 -17.19 10.67 -10.30
CA PHE A 168 -17.50 11.42 -9.09
C PHE A 168 -16.24 11.86 -8.33
N ILE A 169 -15.28 10.98 -8.10
CA ILE A 169 -14.01 11.32 -7.41
C ILE A 169 -13.22 12.35 -8.22
N GLY A 170 -13.12 12.12 -9.53
CA GLY A 170 -12.32 12.96 -10.43
C GLY A 170 -12.82 14.40 -10.52
N ASP A 171 -14.13 14.57 -10.59
CA ASP A 171 -14.78 15.90 -10.70
C ASP A 171 -14.86 16.60 -9.34
N THR A 172 -15.27 15.88 -8.30
CA THR A 172 -15.47 16.47 -6.96
C THR A 172 -14.16 16.79 -6.25
N PHE A 173 -13.16 15.93 -6.38
CA PHE A 173 -11.92 16.04 -5.59
C PHE A 173 -10.66 16.19 -6.45
N SER A 174 -10.28 15.17 -7.24
CA SER A 174 -9.07 15.20 -8.07
C SER A 174 -8.94 13.95 -8.95
N GLN A 175 -8.41 14.13 -10.17
CA GLN A 175 -8.05 13.02 -11.05
C GLN A 175 -6.93 12.13 -10.46
N THR A 176 -6.06 12.68 -9.63
CA THR A 176 -5.03 11.91 -8.92
C THR A 176 -5.64 10.91 -7.95
N LEU A 177 -6.72 11.28 -7.25
CA LEU A 177 -7.43 10.37 -6.33
C LEU A 177 -8.16 9.23 -7.06
N VAL A 178 -8.54 9.41 -8.32
CA VAL A 178 -9.06 8.31 -9.14
C VAL A 178 -8.02 7.21 -9.28
N ALA A 179 -6.77 7.56 -9.56
CA ALA A 179 -5.68 6.58 -9.66
C ALA A 179 -5.41 5.87 -8.33
N VAL A 180 -5.45 6.61 -7.21
CA VAL A 180 -5.29 6.04 -5.86
C VAL A 180 -6.44 5.10 -5.51
N PHE A 181 -7.67 5.48 -5.86
CA PHE A 181 -8.84 4.64 -5.66
C PHE A 181 -8.74 3.33 -6.45
N GLN A 182 -8.27 3.40 -7.71
CA GLN A 182 -8.00 2.21 -8.51
C GLN A 182 -6.97 1.28 -7.87
N GLU A 183 -5.85 1.84 -7.42
CA GLU A 183 -4.77 1.09 -6.77
C GLU A 183 -5.24 0.43 -5.47
N ASP A 184 -6.02 1.13 -4.66
CA ASP A 184 -6.61 0.60 -3.41
C ASP A 184 -7.53 -0.60 -3.69
N ILE A 185 -8.34 -0.51 -4.74
CA ILE A 185 -9.21 -1.59 -5.17
C ILE A 185 -8.40 -2.78 -5.73
N GLU A 186 -7.39 -2.54 -6.57
CA GLU A 186 -6.51 -3.58 -7.11
C GLU A 186 -5.78 -4.35 -6.00
N GLN A 187 -5.33 -3.64 -4.97
CA GLN A 187 -4.68 -4.25 -3.81
C GLN A 187 -5.64 -5.17 -3.06
N LYS A 188 -6.87 -4.72 -2.76
CA LYS A 188 -7.89 -5.54 -2.07
C LYS A 188 -8.24 -6.80 -2.85
N VAL A 189 -8.31 -6.70 -4.16
CA VAL A 189 -8.54 -7.84 -5.05
C VAL A 189 -7.40 -8.85 -4.99
N THR A 190 -6.17 -8.36 -5.00
CA THR A 190 -4.97 -9.21 -4.92
C THR A 190 -4.88 -9.93 -3.58
N GLU A 191 -5.15 -9.22 -2.48
CA GLU A 191 -5.16 -9.77 -1.11
C GLU A 191 -6.25 -10.83 -0.92
N ALA A 192 -7.39 -10.67 -1.58
CA ALA A 192 -8.46 -11.65 -1.53
C ALA A 192 -8.18 -12.95 -2.32
N GLY A 193 -7.02 -13.07 -2.94
CA GLY A 193 -6.54 -14.30 -3.57
C GLY A 193 -7.37 -14.75 -4.76
N VAL A 194 -7.94 -13.83 -5.53
CA VAL A 194 -8.66 -14.16 -6.75
C VAL A 194 -7.66 -14.62 -7.79
N GLY A 195 -7.57 -15.93 -7.93
CA GLY A 195 -6.70 -16.58 -8.88
C GLY A 195 -6.97 -16.12 -10.31
N GLN A 196 -5.92 -16.18 -11.13
CA GLN A 196 -5.84 -15.83 -12.54
C GLN A 196 -6.78 -16.65 -13.46
N ASP A 197 -7.72 -17.44 -12.92
CA ASP A 197 -8.59 -18.36 -13.67
C ASP A 197 -9.87 -17.69 -14.23
N ALA A 198 -10.00 -16.38 -14.16
CA ALA A 198 -11.11 -15.66 -14.78
C ALA A 198 -10.73 -15.22 -16.21
N GLU A 199 -10.50 -16.17 -17.10
CA GLU A 199 -10.61 -15.96 -18.54
C GLU A 199 -12.09 -15.74 -18.93
N ALA A 200 -12.63 -14.60 -18.54
CA ALA A 200 -13.86 -14.12 -19.12
C ALA A 200 -13.48 -13.14 -20.24
N ASP A 201 -13.83 -13.46 -21.46
CA ASP A 201 -13.65 -12.60 -22.62
C ASP A 201 -14.53 -11.35 -22.50
N PHE A 202 -13.97 -10.29 -21.93
CA PHE A 202 -14.60 -9.00 -21.74
C PHE A 202 -14.29 -8.00 -22.86
N SER A 203 -13.68 -8.47 -23.96
CA SER A 203 -13.16 -7.62 -25.04
C SER A 203 -14.23 -6.82 -25.80
N VAL A 204 -15.51 -7.11 -25.62
CA VAL A 204 -16.58 -6.58 -26.49
C VAL A 204 -17.23 -5.28 -25.97
N ILE A 205 -17.00 -4.85 -24.72
CA ILE A 205 -17.87 -3.83 -24.09
C ILE A 205 -17.16 -2.51 -23.76
N LEU A 206 -15.84 -2.41 -23.89
CA LEU A 206 -15.10 -1.27 -23.34
C LEU A 206 -14.40 -0.48 -24.44
N ASP A 207 -14.86 0.75 -24.63
CA ASP A 207 -14.16 1.78 -25.39
C ASP A 207 -12.73 1.99 -24.83
N THR A 208 -11.81 2.36 -25.70
CA THR A 208 -10.36 2.41 -25.41
C THR A 208 -9.92 3.26 -24.22
N ARG A 209 -10.79 4.12 -23.69
CA ARG A 209 -10.54 4.93 -22.47
C ARG A 209 -10.63 4.14 -21.18
N THR A 210 -11.24 2.99 -21.18
CA THR A 210 -11.61 2.21 -19.97
C THR A 210 -10.78 0.94 -19.77
N LYS A 211 -9.76 0.67 -20.59
CA LYS A 211 -9.02 -0.61 -20.58
C LYS A 211 -8.29 -0.93 -19.27
N SER A 212 -7.80 0.07 -18.54
CA SER A 212 -7.15 -0.15 -17.23
C SER A 212 -8.17 -0.40 -16.12
N LEU A 213 -9.34 0.23 -16.20
CA LEU A 213 -10.42 0.17 -15.22
C LEU A 213 -11.30 -1.07 -15.36
N ALA A 214 -11.44 -1.54 -16.59
CA ALA A 214 -12.21 -2.75 -16.89
C ALA A 214 -11.65 -3.97 -16.18
N GLY A 215 -10.34 -4.09 -16.11
CA GLY A 215 -9.69 -5.21 -15.41
C GLY A 215 -10.07 -5.27 -13.94
N VAL A 216 -10.05 -4.13 -13.26
CA VAL A 216 -10.33 -4.05 -11.82
C VAL A 216 -11.81 -4.27 -11.52
N GLY A 217 -12.69 -3.60 -12.26
CA GLY A 217 -14.13 -3.79 -12.15
C GLY A 217 -14.56 -5.25 -12.37
N VAL A 218 -13.93 -5.92 -13.32
CA VAL A 218 -14.13 -7.34 -13.60
C VAL A 218 -13.72 -8.22 -12.42
N ILE A 219 -12.62 -7.91 -11.75
CA ILE A 219 -12.10 -8.74 -10.67
C ILE A 219 -12.97 -8.61 -9.40
N ILE A 220 -13.33 -7.39 -9.00
CA ILE A 220 -14.27 -7.15 -7.88
C ILE A 220 -15.64 -7.78 -8.21
N ALA A 221 -16.13 -7.51 -9.40
CA ALA A 221 -17.39 -8.08 -9.86
C ALA A 221 -17.35 -9.61 -9.90
N SER A 222 -16.21 -10.22 -10.23
CA SER A 222 -16.10 -11.69 -10.23
C SER A 222 -16.20 -12.29 -8.83
N GLN A 223 -15.75 -11.59 -7.79
CA GLN A 223 -15.91 -12.05 -6.40
C GLN A 223 -17.36 -11.93 -5.93
N ILE A 224 -17.96 -10.76 -6.15
CA ILE A 224 -19.36 -10.50 -5.86
C ILE A 224 -20.22 -11.45 -6.68
N ALA A 225 -19.93 -11.55 -7.98
CA ALA A 225 -20.67 -12.37 -8.93
C ALA A 225 -20.62 -13.86 -8.60
N LYS A 226 -19.44 -14.44 -8.35
CA LYS A 226 -19.34 -15.89 -8.03
C LYS A 226 -20.19 -16.27 -6.82
N SER A 227 -20.20 -15.45 -5.79
CA SER A 227 -20.98 -15.71 -4.59
C SER A 227 -22.48 -15.49 -4.80
N LEU A 228 -22.86 -14.35 -5.37
CA LEU A 228 -24.27 -13.97 -5.54
C LEU A 228 -24.93 -14.71 -6.71
N ALA A 229 -24.27 -14.80 -7.85
CA ALA A 229 -24.79 -15.52 -9.03
C ALA A 229 -25.11 -16.98 -8.71
N LYS A 230 -24.18 -17.66 -8.02
CA LYS A 230 -24.42 -19.05 -7.59
C LYS A 230 -25.60 -19.16 -6.63
N LYS A 231 -25.77 -18.23 -5.69
CA LYS A 231 -26.93 -18.23 -4.77
C LYS A 231 -28.25 -17.99 -5.51
N VAL A 232 -28.26 -17.03 -6.46
CA VAL A 232 -29.47 -16.75 -7.28
C VAL A 232 -29.79 -17.95 -8.14
N ALA A 233 -28.83 -18.51 -8.86
CA ALA A 233 -29.02 -19.69 -9.70
C ALA A 233 -29.53 -20.89 -8.89
N GLN A 234 -28.99 -21.15 -7.70
CA GLN A 234 -29.46 -22.20 -6.80
C GLN A 234 -30.89 -21.96 -6.29
N ARG A 235 -31.28 -20.70 -6.02
CA ARG A 235 -32.66 -20.36 -5.66
C ARG A 235 -33.61 -20.60 -6.82
N VAL A 236 -33.22 -20.18 -8.04
CA VAL A 236 -34.01 -20.40 -9.24
C VAL A 236 -34.20 -21.92 -9.48
N ALA A 237 -33.11 -22.70 -9.39
CA ALA A 237 -33.18 -24.17 -9.53
C ALA A 237 -34.05 -24.81 -8.45
N GLY A 238 -33.92 -24.41 -7.19
CA GLY A 238 -34.76 -24.94 -6.10
C GLY A 238 -36.24 -24.61 -6.28
N LYS A 239 -36.57 -23.40 -6.74
CA LYS A 239 -37.95 -23.01 -7.07
C LYS A 239 -38.47 -23.72 -8.33
N LEU A 240 -37.59 -23.95 -9.32
CA LEU A 240 -37.93 -24.70 -10.53
C LEU A 240 -38.33 -26.13 -10.16
N ALA A 241 -37.47 -26.85 -9.43
CA ALA A 241 -37.79 -28.20 -8.96
C ALA A 241 -39.07 -28.21 -8.13
N GLY A 242 -39.24 -27.31 -7.17
CA GLY A 242 -40.43 -27.22 -6.34
C GLY A 242 -41.71 -26.92 -7.11
N ARG A 243 -41.69 -26.06 -8.11
CA ARG A 243 -42.87 -25.71 -8.90
C ARG A 243 -43.26 -26.82 -9.92
N ILE A 244 -42.27 -27.47 -10.54
CA ILE A 244 -42.53 -28.55 -11.48
C ILE A 244 -42.96 -29.81 -10.73
N LEU A 245 -42.34 -30.10 -9.59
CA LEU A 245 -42.61 -31.33 -8.83
C LEU A 245 -43.70 -31.17 -7.74
N GLY A 246 -43.97 -29.95 -7.28
CA GLY A 246 -44.86 -29.67 -6.16
C GLY A 246 -46.33 -29.48 -6.50
N LYS A 247 -46.66 -29.12 -7.73
CA LYS A 247 -48.03 -29.13 -8.21
C LYS A 247 -48.21 -30.40 -9.01
N ALA A 248 -49.25 -31.17 -8.70
CA ALA A 248 -49.55 -32.40 -9.40
C ALA A 248 -49.30 -32.23 -10.91
N ALA A 249 -48.61 -33.17 -11.51
CA ALA A 249 -48.20 -33.17 -12.92
C ALA A 249 -49.35 -32.80 -13.91
N THR A 250 -50.57 -32.92 -13.49
CA THR A 250 -51.79 -32.56 -14.23
C THR A 250 -52.04 -31.06 -14.41
N SER A 251 -51.40 -30.18 -13.57
CA SER A 251 -51.57 -28.72 -13.73
C SER A 251 -50.50 -28.08 -14.63
N ILE A 252 -49.41 -28.79 -14.89
CA ILE A 252 -48.32 -28.33 -15.76
C ILE A 252 -48.61 -28.62 -17.23
N ILE A 253 -49.28 -29.74 -17.48
CA ILE A 253 -49.67 -30.15 -18.81
C ILE A 253 -51.17 -29.82 -18.96
N PRO A 254 -51.58 -28.92 -19.85
CA PRO A 254 -53.01 -28.67 -20.11
C PRO A 254 -53.62 -29.84 -20.84
N LEU A 255 -53.74 -30.98 -20.13
CA LEU A 255 -54.18 -32.25 -20.69
C LEU A 255 -55.62 -32.20 -21.19
N ALA A 256 -56.50 -31.40 -20.57
CA ALA A 256 -57.90 -31.33 -20.88
C ALA A 256 -58.21 -30.76 -22.27
N GLY A 257 -57.37 -29.88 -22.83
CA GLY A 257 -57.58 -29.30 -24.16
C GLY A 257 -57.03 -30.15 -25.33
N TRP A 258 -56.01 -30.97 -25.03
CA TRP A 258 -55.23 -31.66 -26.06
C TRP A 258 -55.92 -32.95 -26.60
N ILE A 259 -56.54 -33.70 -25.72
CA ILE A 259 -57.20 -34.94 -26.08
C ILE A 259 -58.62 -34.67 -26.60
N ILE A 260 -59.29 -33.61 -26.14
CA ILE A 260 -60.63 -33.24 -26.50
C ILE A 260 -60.68 -32.28 -27.70
N GLY A 261 -59.68 -31.42 -27.88
CA GLY A 261 -59.65 -30.42 -28.97
C GLY A 261 -59.21 -30.96 -30.32
N GLY A 262 -58.60 -32.11 -30.39
CA GLY A 262 -58.17 -32.78 -31.62
C GLY A 262 -59.16 -33.75 -32.26
N GLY A 263 -60.32 -33.86 -31.72
CA GLY A 263 -61.53 -34.47 -32.38
C GLY A 263 -61.30 -35.77 -33.11
N LEU A 264 -60.47 -36.69 -32.69
CA LEU A 264 -60.33 -37.98 -33.30
C LEU A 264 -59.90 -39.04 -32.26
N ILE A 265 -60.89 -39.57 -31.56
CA ILE A 265 -60.83 -40.97 -31.21
C ILE A 265 -61.04 -41.69 -32.54
N ILE A 266 -59.97 -42.08 -33.22
CA ILE A 266 -60.04 -42.81 -34.51
C ILE A 266 -60.44 -44.21 -34.17
N TRP A 267 -61.63 -44.57 -34.65
CA TRP A 267 -62.29 -45.88 -34.47
C TRP A 267 -61.46 -47.08 -34.98
N ASP A 268 -60.40 -46.81 -35.73
CA ASP A 268 -59.57 -47.87 -36.35
C ASP A 268 -58.54 -48.53 -35.41
N LEU A 269 -58.35 -48.07 -34.16
CA LEU A 269 -57.37 -48.61 -33.22
C LEU A 269 -58.00 -49.39 -32.06
N ILE A 270 -59.22 -49.86 -32.17
CA ILE A 270 -59.81 -50.73 -31.15
C ILE A 270 -59.37 -52.21 -31.35
N GLU A 271 -58.14 -52.42 -31.79
CA GLU A 271 -57.57 -53.76 -31.80
C GLU A 271 -57.10 -54.16 -30.40
N ALA A 272 -57.60 -55.31 -29.95
CA ALA A 272 -57.18 -56.09 -28.84
C ALA A 272 -57.44 -55.57 -27.40
N GLY A 273 -58.49 -54.75 -27.14
CA GLY A 273 -58.98 -54.50 -25.79
C GLY A 273 -58.10 -53.52 -24.98
N GLU A 274 -57.23 -52.76 -25.63
CA GLU A 274 -56.33 -51.77 -24.98
C GLU A 274 -56.94 -50.38 -24.82
N GLY A 275 -58.11 -50.10 -25.52
CA GLY A 275 -58.79 -48.80 -25.44
C GLY A 275 -57.92 -47.62 -25.87
N ALA A 276 -57.92 -46.53 -25.11
CA ALA A 276 -57.21 -45.33 -25.43
C ALA A 276 -55.69 -45.34 -24.97
N LEU A 277 -55.21 -46.38 -24.29
CA LEU A 277 -53.89 -46.42 -23.75
C LEU A 277 -52.76 -46.24 -24.79
N PRO A 278 -52.77 -46.83 -25.99
CA PRO A 278 -51.77 -46.60 -27.02
C PRO A 278 -51.71 -45.13 -27.46
N GLN A 279 -52.88 -44.51 -27.66
CA GLN A 279 -52.99 -43.10 -28.06
C GLN A 279 -52.52 -42.16 -26.94
N ILE A 280 -52.86 -42.46 -25.69
CA ILE A 280 -52.35 -41.73 -24.50
C ILE A 280 -50.79 -41.81 -24.43
N ARG A 281 -50.21 -42.99 -24.68
CA ARG A 281 -48.80 -43.21 -24.78
C ARG A 281 -48.16 -42.29 -25.81
N GLU A 282 -48.62 -42.34 -27.04
CA GLU A 282 -48.05 -41.52 -28.12
C GLU A 282 -48.26 -40.04 -27.90
N SER A 283 -49.41 -39.60 -27.37
CA SER A 283 -49.67 -38.20 -27.05
C SER A 283 -48.75 -37.68 -25.97
N LEU A 284 -48.56 -38.43 -24.89
CA LEU A 284 -47.65 -37.98 -23.75
C LEU A 284 -46.16 -38.03 -24.11
N LYS A 285 -45.76 -38.84 -25.09
CA LYS A 285 -44.39 -38.83 -25.66
C LYS A 285 -44.27 -37.80 -26.80
N GLY A 286 -45.34 -37.20 -27.25
CA GLY A 286 -45.36 -36.26 -28.36
C GLY A 286 -44.45 -35.04 -28.13
N ALA A 287 -43.96 -34.52 -29.26
CA ALA A 287 -43.10 -33.32 -29.24
C ALA A 287 -43.78 -32.12 -28.56
N ASP A 288 -45.10 -32.04 -28.68
CA ASP A 288 -45.91 -30.96 -28.11
C ASP A 288 -45.89 -30.97 -26.57
N VAL A 289 -46.03 -32.15 -25.93
CA VAL A 289 -45.94 -32.29 -24.46
C VAL A 289 -44.54 -31.90 -23.96
N LYS A 290 -43.51 -32.42 -24.62
CA LYS A 290 -42.10 -32.10 -24.29
C LYS A 290 -41.80 -30.62 -24.46
N SER A 291 -42.32 -30.00 -25.55
CA SER A 291 -42.22 -28.56 -25.80
C SER A 291 -42.96 -27.74 -24.73
N ALA A 292 -44.16 -28.17 -24.33
CA ALA A 292 -44.92 -27.49 -23.27
C ALA A 292 -44.18 -27.54 -21.91
N ILE A 293 -43.56 -28.67 -21.58
CA ILE A 293 -42.75 -28.77 -20.36
C ILE A 293 -41.55 -27.82 -20.42
N ARG A 294 -40.79 -27.79 -21.53
CA ARG A 294 -39.69 -26.85 -21.74
C ARG A 294 -40.14 -25.41 -21.62
N ALA A 295 -41.23 -25.03 -22.25
CA ALA A 295 -41.81 -23.68 -22.17
C ALA A 295 -42.17 -23.29 -20.73
N GLN A 296 -42.75 -24.24 -19.97
CA GLN A 296 -43.09 -24.02 -18.57
C GLN A 296 -41.83 -23.85 -17.70
N VAL A 297 -40.79 -24.65 -17.96
CA VAL A 297 -39.49 -24.50 -17.31
C VAL A 297 -38.92 -23.11 -17.60
N ALA A 298 -38.90 -22.69 -18.86
CA ALA A 298 -38.39 -21.37 -19.25
C ALA A 298 -39.17 -20.22 -18.59
N GLU A 299 -40.50 -20.34 -18.51
CA GLU A 299 -41.34 -19.32 -17.86
C GLU A 299 -41.10 -19.23 -16.35
N VAL A 300 -40.89 -20.37 -15.68
CA VAL A 300 -40.52 -20.38 -14.27
C VAL A 300 -39.17 -19.69 -14.07
N VAL A 301 -38.14 -20.02 -14.86
CA VAL A 301 -36.83 -19.39 -14.81
C VAL A 301 -36.95 -17.88 -15.03
N LYS A 302 -37.64 -17.45 -16.08
CA LYS A 302 -37.88 -16.05 -16.41
C LYS A 302 -38.54 -15.27 -15.26
N THR A 303 -39.58 -15.86 -14.67
CA THR A 303 -40.34 -15.25 -13.57
C THR A 303 -39.46 -15.07 -12.33
N GLU A 304 -38.69 -16.11 -11.99
CA GLU A 304 -37.81 -16.06 -10.80
C GLU A 304 -36.65 -15.10 -10.99
N LEU A 305 -36.04 -15.06 -12.18
CA LEU A 305 -35.03 -14.07 -12.53
C LEU A 305 -35.56 -12.63 -12.40
N GLY A 306 -36.79 -12.39 -12.85
CA GLY A 306 -37.43 -11.07 -12.72
C GLY A 306 -37.56 -10.58 -11.28
N VAL A 307 -37.63 -11.50 -10.30
CA VAL A 307 -37.67 -11.18 -8.88
C VAL A 307 -36.24 -10.98 -8.28
N GLU A 308 -35.33 -11.87 -8.66
CA GLU A 308 -33.97 -11.90 -8.05
C GLU A 308 -33.04 -10.83 -8.64
N MET A 309 -33.18 -10.44 -9.92
CA MET A 309 -32.27 -9.49 -10.59
C MET A 309 -32.24 -8.09 -9.94
N PRO A 310 -33.39 -7.47 -9.59
CA PRO A 310 -33.35 -6.15 -8.92
C PRO A 310 -32.71 -6.19 -7.54
N GLU A 311 -32.77 -7.31 -6.82
CA GLU A 311 -32.09 -7.47 -5.54
C GLU A 311 -30.58 -7.63 -5.72
N LEU A 312 -30.17 -8.36 -6.75
CA LEU A 312 -28.78 -8.52 -7.12
C LEU A 312 -28.17 -7.17 -7.54
N ALA A 313 -28.86 -6.39 -8.36
CA ALA A 313 -28.42 -5.06 -8.76
C ALA A 313 -28.19 -4.16 -7.56
N ARG A 314 -29.13 -4.15 -6.60
CA ARG A 314 -28.96 -3.37 -5.35
C ARG A 314 -27.80 -3.87 -4.49
N ALA A 315 -27.56 -5.18 -4.43
CA ALA A 315 -26.42 -5.72 -3.70
C ALA A 315 -25.11 -5.22 -4.32
N VAL A 316 -24.97 -5.28 -5.64
CA VAL A 316 -23.78 -4.78 -6.34
C VAL A 316 -23.57 -3.29 -6.08
N ALA A 317 -24.61 -2.47 -6.19
CA ALA A 317 -24.52 -1.04 -5.89
C ALA A 317 -24.07 -0.76 -4.46
N ASN A 318 -24.62 -1.50 -3.49
CA ASN A 318 -24.23 -1.33 -2.09
C ASN A 318 -22.80 -1.76 -1.82
N ASP A 319 -22.30 -2.82 -2.45
CA ASP A 319 -20.92 -3.28 -2.29
C ASP A 319 -19.94 -2.26 -2.89
N ILE A 320 -20.23 -1.72 -4.07
CA ILE A 320 -19.42 -0.65 -4.68
C ILE A 320 -19.47 0.65 -3.84
N TYR A 321 -20.62 1.00 -3.29
CA TYR A 321 -20.74 2.14 -2.39
C TYR A 321 -19.96 1.94 -1.08
N ALA A 322 -19.89 0.69 -0.57
CA ALA A 322 -19.09 0.37 0.61
C ALA A 322 -17.58 0.56 0.34
N GLU A 323 -17.10 0.23 -0.87
CA GLU A 323 -15.72 0.50 -1.29
C GLU A 323 -15.41 2.02 -1.32
N TRP A 324 -16.35 2.81 -1.81
CA TRP A 324 -16.24 4.27 -1.72
C TRP A 324 -16.17 4.77 -0.27
N LEU A 325 -17.02 4.26 0.62
CA LEU A 325 -17.00 4.67 2.02
C LEU A 325 -15.70 4.30 2.74
N ASP A 326 -15.14 3.14 2.44
CA ASP A 326 -13.85 2.71 2.98
C ASP A 326 -12.70 3.63 2.49
N PHE A 327 -12.68 3.92 1.20
CA PHE A 327 -11.75 4.89 0.61
C PHE A 327 -11.92 6.28 1.22
N ARG A 328 -13.17 6.78 1.33
CA ARG A 328 -13.47 8.05 1.98
C ARG A 328 -13.00 8.09 3.43
N GLN A 329 -13.16 7.03 4.17
CA GLN A 329 -12.67 6.95 5.55
C GLN A 329 -11.13 7.02 5.61
N LYS A 330 -10.45 6.29 4.74
CA LYS A 330 -8.99 6.23 4.66
C LYS A 330 -8.37 7.59 4.33
N PHE A 331 -9.00 8.35 3.44
CA PHE A 331 -8.51 9.64 2.97
C PHE A 331 -9.38 10.83 3.42
N SER A 332 -10.21 10.68 4.47
CA SER A 332 -11.22 11.66 4.85
C SER A 332 -10.68 13.08 4.96
N ARG A 333 -9.55 13.28 5.62
CA ARG A 333 -8.98 14.63 5.81
C ARG A 333 -8.41 15.22 4.52
N VAL A 334 -7.86 14.39 3.64
CA VAL A 334 -7.39 14.82 2.31
C VAL A 334 -8.58 15.27 1.46
N LEU A 335 -9.66 14.49 1.47
CA LEU A 335 -10.90 14.81 0.75
C LEU A 335 -11.56 16.09 1.29
N ASP A 336 -11.71 16.23 2.61
CA ASP A 336 -12.30 17.40 3.24
C ASP A 336 -11.50 18.69 2.92
N LEU A 337 -10.15 18.59 2.89
CA LEU A 337 -9.30 19.71 2.52
C LEU A 337 -9.39 20.04 1.02
N ALA A 338 -9.49 19.02 0.16
CA ALA A 338 -9.65 19.22 -1.29
C ALA A 338 -10.99 19.89 -1.61
N GLU A 339 -12.08 19.49 -0.93
CA GLU A 339 -13.40 20.08 -1.10
C GLU A 339 -13.47 21.54 -0.58
N SER A 340 -12.81 21.83 0.55
CA SER A 340 -12.89 23.14 1.21
C SER A 340 -11.86 24.15 0.74
N ASN A 341 -10.75 23.74 0.09
CA ASN A 341 -9.64 24.61 -0.26
C ASN A 341 -9.11 24.34 -1.68
N SER A 342 -9.40 25.24 -2.61
CA SER A 342 -9.02 25.12 -4.02
C SER A 342 -7.50 25.08 -4.25
N ARG A 343 -6.69 25.67 -3.36
CA ARG A 343 -5.23 25.59 -3.47
C ARG A 343 -4.72 24.21 -3.07
N PHE A 344 -5.33 23.59 -2.06
CA PHE A 344 -5.03 22.22 -1.70
C PHE A 344 -5.46 21.25 -2.81
N GLN A 345 -6.61 21.47 -3.43
CA GLN A 345 -7.04 20.71 -4.61
C GLN A 345 -6.01 20.83 -5.75
N THR A 346 -5.53 22.03 -6.04
CA THR A 346 -4.46 22.25 -7.04
C THR A 346 -3.17 21.51 -6.69
N LEU A 347 -2.76 21.50 -5.41
CA LEU A 347 -1.63 20.72 -4.94
C LEU A 347 -1.86 19.23 -5.18
N LEU A 348 -3.02 18.72 -4.82
CA LEU A 348 -3.40 17.32 -5.01
C LEU A 348 -3.38 16.93 -6.50
N ASP A 349 -3.91 17.77 -7.40
CA ASP A 349 -3.88 17.56 -8.85
C ASP A 349 -2.46 17.54 -9.43
N SER A 350 -1.52 18.24 -8.78
CA SER A 350 -0.11 18.25 -9.18
C SER A 350 0.72 17.08 -8.64
N THR A 351 0.15 16.26 -7.74
CA THR A 351 0.80 15.09 -7.16
C THR A 351 0.60 13.85 -8.03
N THR A 352 1.42 12.83 -7.80
CA THR A 352 1.24 11.49 -8.39
C THR A 352 0.55 10.57 -7.40
N ALA A 353 -0.08 9.50 -7.86
CA ALA A 353 -0.82 8.57 -6.99
C ALA A 353 0.05 8.01 -5.84
N ASP A 354 1.30 7.65 -6.14
CA ASP A 354 2.28 7.18 -5.14
C ASP A 354 2.65 8.24 -4.08
N GLN A 355 2.46 9.51 -4.38
CA GLN A 355 2.73 10.63 -3.46
C GLN A 355 1.54 10.97 -2.56
N VAL A 356 0.32 10.53 -2.88
CA VAL A 356 -0.87 10.82 -2.07
C VAL A 356 -0.75 10.25 -0.65
N GLY A 357 -0.13 9.08 -0.49
CA GLY A 357 0.17 8.53 0.84
C GLY A 357 1.08 9.44 1.68
N LYS A 358 2.08 10.07 1.04
CA LYS A 358 2.93 11.08 1.67
C LYS A 358 2.14 12.33 2.05
N LEU A 359 1.25 12.80 1.17
CA LEU A 359 0.38 13.94 1.43
C LEU A 359 -0.56 13.66 2.60
N ALA A 360 -1.20 12.49 2.62
CA ALA A 360 -2.05 12.08 3.73
C ALA A 360 -1.28 12.02 5.07
N THR A 361 -0.03 11.56 5.04
CA THR A 361 0.85 11.57 6.22
C THR A 361 1.12 13.00 6.71
N LEU A 362 1.42 13.92 5.81
CA LEU A 362 1.62 15.33 6.16
C LEU A 362 0.36 15.96 6.74
N VAL A 363 -0.81 15.71 6.12
CA VAL A 363 -2.11 16.16 6.62
C VAL A 363 -2.35 15.63 8.05
N ALA A 364 -2.13 14.35 8.29
CA ALA A 364 -2.30 13.76 9.61
C ALA A 364 -1.37 14.38 10.67
N VAL A 365 -0.13 14.68 10.30
CA VAL A 365 0.83 15.38 11.19
C VAL A 365 0.36 16.80 11.47
N ALA A 366 -0.12 17.51 10.46
CA ALA A 366 -0.65 18.88 10.60
C ALA A 366 -1.89 18.90 11.51
N ASP A 367 -2.87 18.03 11.27
CA ASP A 367 -4.08 17.92 12.12
C ASP A 367 -3.75 17.63 13.59
N ALA A 368 -2.72 16.85 13.84
CA ALA A 368 -2.31 16.51 15.22
C ALA A 368 -1.61 17.68 15.95
N LYS A 369 -1.11 18.68 15.23
CA LYS A 369 -0.20 19.69 15.79
C LYS A 369 -0.62 21.16 15.54
N LEU A 370 -1.41 21.39 14.53
CA LEU A 370 -1.84 22.73 14.13
C LEU A 370 -3.36 22.89 14.33
N SER A 371 -3.82 24.11 14.53
CA SER A 371 -5.25 24.41 14.47
C SER A 371 -5.73 24.40 13.01
N PRO A 372 -7.05 24.22 12.77
CA PRO A 372 -7.61 24.32 11.41
C PRO A 372 -7.23 25.61 10.69
N GLU A 373 -7.22 26.75 11.39
CA GLU A 373 -6.86 28.04 10.83
C GLU A 373 -5.38 28.12 10.44
N GLN A 374 -4.48 27.49 11.23
CA GLN A 374 -3.06 27.41 10.91
C GLN A 374 -2.80 26.51 9.71
N ILE A 375 -3.54 25.40 9.57
CA ILE A 375 -3.47 24.53 8.40
C ILE A 375 -3.90 25.32 7.16
N GLU A 376 -5.06 25.97 7.19
CA GLU A 376 -5.57 26.78 6.10
C GLU A 376 -4.59 27.91 5.73
N GLN A 377 -4.05 28.61 6.71
CA GLN A 377 -3.04 29.65 6.48
C GLN A 377 -1.77 29.07 5.83
N SER A 378 -1.30 27.92 6.27
CA SER A 378 -0.11 27.27 5.69
C SER A 378 -0.33 26.83 4.24
N ILE A 379 -1.52 26.32 3.92
CA ILE A 379 -1.93 26.01 2.55
C ILE A 379 -1.98 27.28 1.70
N ASN A 380 -2.70 28.30 2.16
CA ASN A 380 -2.91 29.56 1.42
C ASN A 380 -1.61 30.35 1.22
N SER A 381 -0.64 30.25 2.13
CA SER A 381 0.70 30.86 1.97
C SER A 381 1.65 30.05 1.09
N GLY A 382 1.35 28.78 0.79
CA GLY A 382 2.21 27.86 0.05
C GLY A 382 3.30 27.20 0.90
N VAL A 383 3.31 27.43 2.21
CA VAL A 383 4.23 26.77 3.14
C VAL A 383 3.97 25.27 3.20
N PHE A 384 2.68 24.88 3.22
CA PHE A 384 2.27 23.47 3.22
C PHE A 384 2.80 22.71 2.01
N GLU A 385 2.68 23.28 0.81
CA GLU A 385 3.22 22.73 -0.44
C GLU A 385 4.74 22.57 -0.39
N ARG A 386 5.45 23.59 0.12
CA ARG A 386 6.92 23.50 0.28
C ARG A 386 7.33 22.37 1.23
N ILE A 387 6.60 22.18 2.34
CA ILE A 387 6.85 21.08 3.28
C ILE A 387 6.58 19.73 2.61
N PHE A 388 5.51 19.62 1.81
CA PHE A 388 5.18 18.39 1.09
C PHE A 388 6.32 17.91 0.18
N PHE A 389 7.03 18.82 -0.50
CA PHE A 389 8.15 18.45 -1.37
C PHE A 389 9.44 18.07 -0.63
N LEU A 390 9.52 18.29 0.70
CA LEU A 390 10.65 17.82 1.49
C LEU A 390 10.63 16.28 1.65
N PRO A 391 11.77 15.65 2.00
CA PRO A 391 11.77 14.25 2.40
C PRO A 391 10.78 13.97 3.53
N PRO A 392 10.09 12.82 3.57
CA PRO A 392 9.07 12.53 4.59
C PRO A 392 9.59 12.63 6.04
N LEU A 393 10.87 12.36 6.26
CA LEU A 393 11.52 12.53 7.57
C LEU A 393 11.42 13.97 8.10
N ALA A 394 11.38 14.98 7.22
CA ALA A 394 11.23 16.38 7.64
C ALA A 394 9.90 16.66 8.37
N PHE A 395 8.87 15.84 8.15
CA PHE A 395 7.58 15.96 8.85
C PHE A 395 7.71 15.70 10.36
N GLU A 396 8.80 15.02 10.78
CA GLU A 396 9.09 14.80 12.19
C GLU A 396 9.38 16.12 12.94
N ILE A 397 9.96 17.10 12.23
CA ILE A 397 10.16 18.44 12.78
C ILE A 397 8.78 19.07 13.08
N LEU A 398 7.84 19.01 12.13
CA LEU A 398 6.46 19.50 12.35
C LEU A 398 5.76 18.74 13.48
N ARG A 399 5.89 17.41 13.49
CA ARG A 399 5.29 16.54 14.52
C ARG A 399 5.77 16.91 15.92
N THR A 400 7.02 17.29 16.05
CA THR A 400 7.62 17.61 17.36
C THR A 400 7.36 19.06 17.75
N THR A 401 7.53 19.99 16.82
CA THR A 401 7.52 21.43 17.12
C THR A 401 6.14 22.07 16.99
N GLY A 402 5.26 21.54 16.14
CA GLY A 402 4.01 22.18 15.77
C GLY A 402 4.21 23.50 15.04
N ASP A 403 5.33 23.67 14.32
CA ASP A 403 5.73 24.94 13.72
C ASP A 403 6.22 24.72 12.28
N THR A 404 5.41 25.18 11.32
CA THR A 404 5.70 25.04 9.89
C THR A 404 6.88 25.90 9.44
N GLU A 405 7.08 27.07 10.05
CA GLU A 405 8.19 27.96 9.72
C GLU A 405 9.54 27.34 10.14
N LYS A 406 9.58 26.64 11.27
CA LYS A 406 10.77 25.89 11.68
C LYS A 406 11.13 24.78 10.70
N VAL A 407 10.15 24.07 10.16
CA VAL A 407 10.40 23.04 9.13
C VAL A 407 11.08 23.67 7.93
N ILE A 408 10.53 24.80 7.45
CA ILE A 408 11.09 25.51 6.30
C ILE A 408 12.46 26.11 6.59
N ALA A 409 12.66 26.66 7.79
CA ALA A 409 13.96 27.21 8.19
C ALA A 409 15.04 26.11 8.20
N TRP A 410 14.75 24.95 8.79
CA TRP A 410 15.65 23.80 8.74
C TRP A 410 15.88 23.30 7.31
N ALA A 411 14.85 23.22 6.50
CA ALA A 411 14.97 22.79 5.11
C ALA A 411 15.81 23.77 4.26
N ASN A 412 15.65 25.06 4.47
CA ASN A 412 16.45 26.08 3.79
C ASN A 412 17.92 26.02 4.16
N LEU A 413 18.22 25.81 5.44
CA LEU A 413 19.61 25.71 5.94
C LEU A 413 20.24 24.38 5.51
N ALA A 414 19.57 23.26 5.78
CA ALA A 414 20.12 21.92 5.58
C ALA A 414 20.06 21.44 4.11
N GLY A 415 19.06 21.90 3.34
CA GLY A 415 18.85 21.41 1.98
C GLY A 415 18.65 19.89 1.95
N GLU A 416 19.51 19.18 1.21
CA GLU A 416 19.45 17.71 1.10
C GLU A 416 19.79 17.01 2.44
N SER A 417 20.49 17.68 3.34
CA SER A 417 20.90 17.14 4.66
C SER A 417 19.79 17.22 5.72
N VAL A 418 18.57 17.65 5.38
CA VAL A 418 17.45 17.74 6.34
C VAL A 418 17.11 16.41 7.00
N ALA A 419 17.31 15.30 6.29
CA ALA A 419 17.13 13.95 6.85
C ALA A 419 18.12 13.71 8.01
N ALA A 420 19.37 14.07 7.85
CA ALA A 420 20.39 13.93 8.89
C ALA A 420 20.10 14.81 10.13
N VAL A 421 19.49 16.00 9.93
CA VAL A 421 19.02 16.83 11.05
C VAL A 421 17.97 16.09 11.89
N VAL A 422 17.10 15.34 11.23
CA VAL A 422 16.05 14.55 11.90
C VAL A 422 16.65 13.30 12.56
N GLU A 423 17.46 12.54 11.85
CA GLU A 423 18.09 11.29 12.33
C GLU A 423 18.97 11.51 13.56
N THR A 424 19.68 12.64 13.60
CA THR A 424 20.50 13.02 14.75
C THR A 424 19.74 13.75 15.85
N GLU A 425 18.43 13.98 15.66
CA GLU A 425 17.56 14.75 16.57
C GLU A 425 18.04 16.20 16.83
N LEU A 426 18.88 16.73 15.95
CA LEU A 426 19.47 18.06 16.13
C LEU A 426 18.40 19.16 16.25
N TYR A 427 17.29 19.04 15.51
CA TYR A 427 16.17 19.99 15.55
C TYR A 427 15.47 20.09 16.94
N LYS A 428 15.71 19.14 17.86
CA LYS A 428 15.19 19.17 19.22
C LYS A 428 16.01 20.02 20.17
N ILE A 429 17.30 20.22 19.86
CA ILE A 429 18.28 20.82 20.75
C ILE A 429 18.90 22.11 20.21
N ALA A 430 18.67 22.41 18.94
CA ALA A 430 19.21 23.59 18.26
C ALA A 430 18.13 24.30 17.43
N GLN A 431 18.42 25.52 17.04
CA GLN A 431 17.63 26.30 16.08
C GLN A 431 18.48 26.51 14.81
N PRO A 432 17.86 26.73 13.64
CA PRO A 432 18.61 27.05 12.42
C PRO A 432 19.60 28.22 12.57
N ASP A 433 19.21 29.23 13.36
CA ASP A 433 20.03 30.43 13.62
C ASP A 433 21.27 30.17 14.51
N ASP A 434 21.38 28.98 15.11
CA ASP A 434 22.58 28.57 15.85
C ASP A 434 23.78 28.25 14.94
N PHE A 435 23.56 28.25 13.62
CA PHE A 435 24.56 27.95 12.60
C PHE A 435 24.79 29.17 11.71
N ALA A 436 26.05 29.48 11.47
CA ALA A 436 26.43 30.62 10.62
C ALA A 436 25.99 30.39 9.16
N ASP A 437 26.11 29.15 8.68
CA ASP A 437 25.75 28.73 7.34
C ASP A 437 25.55 27.19 7.25
N ARG A 438 25.28 26.71 6.05
CA ARG A 438 25.12 25.30 5.75
C ARG A 438 26.40 24.50 6.03
N ALA A 439 27.56 25.04 5.77
CA ALA A 439 28.82 24.34 5.99
C ALA A 439 29.06 24.05 7.47
N ALA A 440 28.72 25.01 8.36
CA ALA A 440 28.77 24.83 9.80
C ALA A 440 27.79 23.72 10.28
N LEU A 441 26.59 23.67 9.70
CA LEU A 441 25.64 22.60 9.98
C LEU A 441 26.16 21.24 9.51
N GLU A 442 26.65 21.14 8.28
CA GLU A 442 27.16 19.89 7.71
C GLU A 442 28.36 19.35 8.51
N ALA A 443 29.23 20.24 9.02
CA ALA A 443 30.35 19.86 9.87
C ALA A 443 29.88 19.25 11.21
N VAL A 444 28.80 19.75 11.79
CA VAL A 444 28.18 19.16 12.99
C VAL A 444 27.52 17.82 12.66
N LEU A 445 26.78 17.73 11.57
CA LEU A 445 26.11 16.49 11.13
C LEU A 445 27.12 15.39 10.76
N ALA A 446 28.31 15.75 10.30
CA ALA A 446 29.39 14.81 9.98
C ALA A 446 29.87 13.99 11.19
N LEU A 447 29.55 14.39 12.44
CA LEU A 447 29.78 13.59 13.64
C LEU A 447 28.93 12.30 13.64
N GLY A 448 27.75 12.30 13.02
CA GLY A 448 26.89 11.13 12.82
C GLY A 448 26.29 10.53 14.09
N ASP A 449 26.62 11.05 15.28
CA ASP A 449 26.18 10.54 16.58
C ASP A 449 25.40 11.60 17.35
N GLY A 450 24.12 11.35 17.63
CA GLY A 450 23.24 12.30 18.31
C GLY A 450 23.74 12.74 19.69
N PRO A 451 24.19 11.85 20.58
CA PRO A 451 24.82 12.20 21.85
C PRO A 451 26.05 13.13 21.68
N ALA A 452 26.92 12.82 20.73
CA ALA A 452 28.11 13.68 20.45
C ALA A 452 27.69 15.08 19.99
N ILE A 453 26.72 15.13 19.05
CA ILE A 453 26.15 16.41 18.59
C ILE A 453 25.54 17.19 19.75
N ARG A 454 24.78 16.54 20.64
CA ARG A 454 24.20 17.20 21.83
C ARG A 454 25.26 17.83 22.71
N THR A 455 26.31 17.09 23.03
CA THR A 455 27.44 17.60 23.82
C THR A 455 28.10 18.81 23.15
N LEU A 456 28.28 18.75 21.82
CA LEU A 456 28.87 19.86 21.07
C LEU A 456 27.95 21.10 21.07
N MET A 457 26.63 20.89 21.01
CA MET A 457 25.63 21.99 20.99
C MET A 457 25.49 22.69 22.36
N GLU A 458 25.99 22.12 23.45
CA GLU A 458 26.07 22.80 24.75
C GLU A 458 27.15 23.88 24.80
N LEU A 459 28.03 23.94 23.79
CA LEU A 459 29.06 24.95 23.64
C LEU A 459 28.48 26.19 22.92
N ASN A 460 29.11 27.35 23.13
CA ASN A 460 28.75 28.53 22.36
C ASN A 460 29.24 28.41 20.89
N GLN A 461 28.73 29.25 20.02
CA GLN A 461 29.02 29.19 18.59
C GLN A 461 30.52 29.26 18.27
N LEU A 462 31.25 30.20 18.90
CA LEU A 462 32.68 30.37 18.68
C LEU A 462 33.47 29.12 19.10
N GLU A 463 33.14 28.54 20.26
CA GLU A 463 33.78 27.32 20.77
C GLU A 463 33.51 26.13 19.79
N ARG A 464 32.29 26.02 19.26
CA ARG A 464 31.97 25.00 18.27
C ARG A 464 32.75 25.16 16.97
N GLU A 465 32.79 26.36 16.41
CA GLU A 465 33.55 26.65 15.19
C GLU A 465 35.02 26.28 15.32
N ILE A 466 35.63 26.59 16.47
CA ILE A 466 37.03 26.25 16.78
C ILE A 466 37.22 24.73 16.80
N LEU A 467 36.34 24.00 17.46
CA LEU A 467 36.43 22.53 17.54
C LEU A 467 36.12 21.84 16.21
N LEU A 468 35.21 22.38 15.41
CA LEU A 468 34.89 21.87 14.08
C LEU A 468 36.06 21.99 13.08
N ALA A 469 37.05 22.81 13.37
CA ALA A 469 38.31 22.85 12.59
C ALA A 469 39.23 21.63 12.82
N LEU A 470 38.94 20.80 13.84
CA LEU A 470 39.62 19.52 14.06
C LEU A 470 39.18 18.46 13.04
N PRO A 471 40.01 17.44 12.76
CA PRO A 471 39.58 16.29 11.98
C PRO A 471 38.37 15.62 12.61
N THR A 472 37.34 15.29 11.78
CA THR A 472 36.03 14.77 12.23
C THR A 472 36.18 13.57 13.19
N ASN A 473 37.07 12.63 12.89
CA ASN A 473 37.30 11.47 13.76
C ASN A 473 37.85 11.83 15.14
N SER A 474 38.75 12.81 15.22
CA SER A 474 39.33 13.27 16.49
C SER A 474 38.30 14.05 17.28
N LEU A 475 37.51 14.88 16.62
CA LEU A 475 36.42 15.62 17.23
C LEU A 475 35.35 14.68 17.77
N ALA A 476 34.89 13.70 16.97
CA ALA A 476 33.89 12.73 17.41
C ALA A 476 34.33 11.98 18.68
N GLN A 477 35.57 11.52 18.73
CA GLN A 477 36.11 10.87 19.93
C GLN A 477 36.21 11.85 21.12
N ALA A 478 36.62 13.09 20.89
CA ALA A 478 36.75 14.10 21.94
C ALA A 478 35.39 14.46 22.55
N VAL A 479 34.35 14.62 21.72
CA VAL A 479 32.98 14.98 22.16
C VAL A 479 32.32 13.85 22.98
N VAL A 480 32.67 12.60 22.71
CA VAL A 480 32.23 11.45 23.51
C VAL A 480 33.03 11.32 24.82
N ALA A 481 34.32 11.59 24.76
CA ALA A 481 35.24 11.35 25.90
C ALA A 481 35.25 12.48 26.94
N PHE A 482 34.95 13.71 26.52
CA PHE A 482 35.10 14.90 27.35
C PHE A 482 33.76 15.54 27.69
N SER A 483 33.64 16.06 28.90
CA SER A 483 32.50 16.87 29.32
C SER A 483 32.44 18.21 28.56
N PRO A 484 31.30 18.89 28.49
CA PRO A 484 31.18 20.20 27.85
C PRO A 484 32.13 21.24 28.46
N GLU A 485 32.40 21.17 29.75
CA GLU A 485 33.38 22.06 30.42
C GLU A 485 34.80 21.80 29.93
N GLU A 486 35.18 20.54 29.80
CA GLU A 486 36.50 20.14 29.28
C GLU A 486 36.64 20.51 27.80
N LEU A 487 35.59 20.37 27.01
CA LEU A 487 35.58 20.79 25.61
C LEU A 487 35.75 22.32 25.45
N ARG A 488 35.07 23.14 26.27
CA ARG A 488 35.28 24.60 26.28
C ARG A 488 36.72 24.93 26.55
N TRP A 489 37.30 24.21 27.49
CA TRP A 489 38.71 24.39 27.82
C TRP A 489 39.58 23.97 26.63
N VAL A 490 39.35 22.81 25.98
CA VAL A 490 40.08 22.39 24.77
C VAL A 490 39.94 23.44 23.67
N ALA A 491 38.70 23.91 23.38
CA ALA A 491 38.45 24.95 22.39
C ALA A 491 39.32 26.22 22.66
N SER A 492 39.36 26.70 23.90
CA SER A 492 40.16 27.88 24.26
C SER A 492 41.67 27.69 24.04
N TYR A 493 42.11 26.44 24.12
CA TYR A 493 43.49 26.07 23.95
C TYR A 493 43.93 25.93 22.50
N VAL A 494 43.10 25.21 21.68
CA VAL A 494 43.42 24.95 20.26
C VAL A 494 43.40 26.21 19.39
N THR A 495 42.76 27.30 19.82
CA THR A 495 42.81 28.59 19.10
C THR A 495 44.23 29.13 18.91
N GLN A 496 45.17 28.71 19.74
CA GLN A 496 46.55 29.19 19.73
C GLN A 496 47.51 28.23 19.02
N LEU A 497 47.00 27.11 18.52
CA LEU A 497 47.77 26.05 17.89
C LEU A 497 47.46 25.95 16.40
N THR A 498 48.39 25.42 15.64
CA THR A 498 48.12 25.02 14.25
C THR A 498 47.17 23.83 14.21
N PRO A 499 46.44 23.58 13.10
CA PRO A 499 45.55 22.43 12.99
C PRO A 499 46.21 21.08 13.28
N GLN A 500 47.48 20.92 12.91
CA GLN A 500 48.24 19.70 13.18
C GLN A 500 48.54 19.52 14.67
N GLU A 501 48.97 20.58 15.33
CA GLU A 501 49.24 20.59 16.79
C GLU A 501 47.96 20.40 17.59
N SER A 502 46.84 21.02 17.15
CA SER A 502 45.53 20.85 17.74
C SER A 502 45.08 19.38 17.69
N ASN A 503 45.25 18.74 16.53
CA ASN A 503 44.89 17.32 16.37
C ASN A 503 45.79 16.41 17.24
N ARG A 504 47.10 16.70 17.33
CA ARG A 504 48.04 15.98 18.20
C ARG A 504 47.67 16.14 19.68
N LEU A 505 47.35 17.36 20.10
CA LEU A 505 46.90 17.64 21.46
C LEU A 505 45.66 16.81 21.82
N VAL A 506 44.62 16.89 20.98
CA VAL A 506 43.38 16.14 21.21
C VAL A 506 43.64 14.63 21.21
N SER A 507 44.44 14.12 20.26
CA SER A 507 44.79 12.70 20.22
C SER A 507 45.54 12.23 21.46
N GLN A 508 46.41 13.07 22.01
CA GLN A 508 47.15 12.75 23.25
C GLN A 508 46.22 12.78 24.46
N LEU A 509 45.32 13.77 24.55
CA LEU A 509 44.31 13.84 25.61
C LEU A 509 43.35 12.66 25.61
N LEU A 510 42.98 12.16 24.42
CA LEU A 510 42.17 10.95 24.28
C LEU A 510 42.91 9.70 24.76
N ARG A 511 44.24 9.62 24.56
CA ARG A 511 45.07 8.50 25.07
C ARG A 511 45.27 8.59 26.57
N GLU A 512 45.48 9.80 27.10
CA GLU A 512 45.79 10.04 28.50
C GLU A 512 44.94 11.20 29.08
N PRO A 513 43.68 10.94 29.47
CA PRO A 513 42.78 11.95 30.03
C PRO A 513 43.34 12.62 31.30
N ALA A 514 44.24 11.96 32.00
CA ALA A 514 44.91 12.50 33.20
C ALA A 514 45.73 13.79 32.96
N LEU A 515 46.00 14.10 31.69
CA LEU A 515 46.64 15.38 31.31
C LEU A 515 45.68 16.57 31.42
N MET A 516 44.38 16.37 31.25
CA MET A 516 43.37 17.43 31.21
C MET A 516 43.43 18.39 32.40
N PRO A 517 43.50 17.92 33.67
CA PRO A 517 43.65 18.83 34.82
C PRO A 517 44.94 19.64 34.83
N LYS A 518 46.03 19.09 34.29
CA LYS A 518 47.33 19.76 34.27
C LYS A 518 47.34 20.93 33.30
N LEU A 519 46.70 20.77 32.14
CA LEU A 519 46.60 21.79 31.10
C LEU A 519 45.67 22.96 31.48
N LYS A 520 44.89 22.88 32.54
CA LYS A 520 44.10 24.02 33.09
C LYS A 520 44.97 25.21 33.53
N PHE A 521 46.25 25.00 33.83
CA PHE A 521 47.14 26.04 34.26
C PHE A 521 47.73 26.84 33.08
N GLU A 522 47.69 28.17 33.18
CA GLU A 522 48.11 29.07 32.10
C GLU A 522 49.58 28.92 31.72
N ASP A 523 50.45 28.75 32.71
CA ASP A 523 51.86 28.53 32.49
C ASP A 523 52.17 27.23 31.72
N ILE A 524 51.40 26.18 31.97
CA ILE A 524 51.54 24.94 31.21
C ILE A 524 51.03 25.13 29.77
N ARG A 525 49.91 25.82 29.59
CA ARG A 525 49.41 26.11 28.25
C ARG A 525 50.41 26.92 27.43
N LYS A 526 50.96 27.99 28.01
CA LYS A 526 52.01 28.79 27.36
C LYS A 526 53.22 27.95 26.99
N ALA A 527 53.67 27.10 27.90
CA ALA A 527 54.80 26.23 27.63
C ALA A 527 54.56 25.23 26.51
N VAL A 528 53.32 24.69 26.41
CA VAL A 528 52.94 23.78 25.31
C VAL A 528 52.83 24.53 23.97
N VAL A 529 52.30 25.77 23.98
CA VAL A 529 52.20 26.62 22.77
C VAL A 529 53.59 27.10 22.28
N GLU A 530 54.48 27.44 23.19
CA GLU A 530 55.84 27.90 22.89
C GLU A 530 56.80 26.76 22.51
N SER A 531 56.34 25.51 22.64
CA SER A 531 57.14 24.34 22.33
C SER A 531 57.22 24.06 20.83
N ASP A 532 58.42 23.82 20.33
CA ASP A 532 58.64 23.38 18.95
C ASP A 532 58.08 21.98 18.68
N ASN A 533 57.84 21.17 19.73
CA ASN A 533 57.29 19.83 19.65
C ASN A 533 56.23 19.60 20.74
N VAL A 534 54.96 19.85 20.36
CA VAL A 534 53.81 19.72 21.28
C VAL A 534 53.64 18.27 21.77
N GLU A 535 53.92 17.28 20.93
CA GLU A 535 53.79 15.86 21.29
C GLU A 535 54.80 15.47 22.38
N GLU A 536 56.05 15.87 22.23
CA GLU A 536 57.11 15.64 23.20
C GLU A 536 56.83 16.37 24.53
N THR A 537 56.30 17.59 24.43
CA THR A 537 55.91 18.38 25.59
C THR A 537 54.76 17.73 26.37
N LEU A 538 53.77 17.17 25.70
CA LEU A 538 52.67 16.46 26.32
C LEU A 538 53.12 15.12 26.92
N ALA A 539 54.00 14.38 26.22
CA ALA A 539 54.58 13.15 26.74
C ALA A 539 55.38 13.44 28.03
N PHE A 540 56.16 14.53 28.06
CA PHE A 540 56.87 14.96 29.25
C PHE A 540 55.93 15.26 30.42
N LEU A 541 54.77 15.85 30.19
CA LEU A 541 53.77 16.12 31.22
C LEU A 541 53.09 14.85 31.75
N SER A 542 52.96 13.80 30.91
CA SER A 542 52.34 12.52 31.25
C SER A 542 53.27 11.60 32.02
N GLU A 543 54.58 11.74 31.83
CA GLU A 543 55.58 10.93 32.53
C GLU A 543 55.47 11.09 34.05
N ARG A 544 55.71 9.98 34.78
CA ARG A 544 55.61 9.94 36.23
C ARG A 544 56.50 11.00 36.91
N LYS A 545 55.97 11.63 37.95
CA LYS A 545 56.73 12.52 38.76
C LYS A 545 57.89 11.74 39.44
N ALA A 546 59.05 12.33 39.43
CA ALA A 546 60.29 11.75 39.98
C ALA A 546 60.24 11.32 41.47
N GLY A 547 59.13 11.46 42.17
CA GLY A 547 58.97 11.07 43.57
C GLY A 547 58.49 9.62 43.81
N GLU A 548 58.13 8.88 42.76
CA GLU A 548 57.62 7.50 42.86
C GLU A 548 58.64 6.42 42.45
N SER A 549 59.87 6.83 42.09
CA SER A 549 60.94 5.97 41.59
C SER A 549 62.12 5.86 42.54
N SER A 550 62.97 4.86 42.35
CA SER A 550 64.19 4.73 43.13
C SER A 550 65.13 5.94 42.92
N PRO A 551 66.00 6.35 43.90
CA PRO A 551 66.86 7.51 43.74
C PRO A 551 67.74 7.46 42.49
N VAL A 552 68.13 6.30 42.01
CA VAL A 552 68.96 6.11 40.81
C VAL A 552 68.16 6.38 39.54
N GLU A 553 66.90 5.90 39.49
CA GLU A 553 65.95 6.14 38.35
C GLU A 553 65.59 7.64 38.29
N VAL A 554 65.39 8.28 39.42
CA VAL A 554 65.13 9.73 39.47
C VAL A 554 66.29 10.53 38.85
N VAL A 555 67.55 10.19 39.18
CA VAL A 555 68.72 10.88 38.62
C VAL A 555 68.83 10.63 37.10
N ALA A 556 68.60 9.42 36.65
CA ALA A 556 68.61 9.10 35.22
C ALA A 556 67.52 9.87 34.44
N THR A 557 66.31 9.92 34.98
CA THR A 557 65.18 10.67 34.38
C THR A 557 65.47 12.19 34.40
N VAL A 558 66.05 12.75 35.49
CA VAL A 558 66.42 14.18 35.54
C VAL A 558 67.47 14.51 34.50
N VAL A 559 68.45 13.64 34.28
CA VAL A 559 69.47 13.86 33.26
C VAL A 559 68.88 13.82 31.85
N GLU A 560 68.04 12.86 31.58
CA GLU A 560 67.34 12.73 30.29
C GLU A 560 66.44 13.94 30.04
N ASP A 561 65.65 14.33 31.03
CA ASP A 561 64.76 15.50 30.92
C ASP A 561 65.53 16.81 30.80
N THR A 562 66.72 16.90 31.46
CA THR A 562 67.60 18.05 31.28
C THR A 562 68.14 18.12 29.86
N GLN A 563 68.45 16.98 29.26
CA GLN A 563 68.93 16.94 27.89
C GLN A 563 67.80 17.36 26.92
N ARG A 564 66.54 16.91 27.11
CA ARG A 564 65.37 17.33 26.31
C ARG A 564 65.16 18.85 26.38
N VAL A 565 65.41 19.48 27.56
CA VAL A 565 65.33 20.94 27.71
C VAL A 565 66.44 21.64 26.96
N ILE A 566 67.69 21.13 27.05
CA ILE A 566 68.84 21.67 26.35
C ILE A 566 68.71 21.60 24.86
N ASP A 567 68.09 20.48 24.34
CA ASP A 567 67.82 20.24 22.94
C ASP A 567 66.62 21.04 22.43
N GLY A 568 65.93 21.83 23.25
CA GLY A 568 64.78 22.66 22.91
C GLY A 568 63.50 21.89 22.72
N GLN A 569 63.46 20.58 23.04
CA GLN A 569 62.29 19.71 22.87
C GLN A 569 61.21 20.02 23.90
N VAL A 570 61.60 20.46 25.10
CA VAL A 570 60.70 20.78 26.20
C VAL A 570 61.02 22.14 26.78
N PRO A 571 60.06 23.06 26.93
CA PRO A 571 60.28 24.34 27.59
C PRO A 571 60.77 24.19 29.03
N TRP A 572 61.75 24.99 29.42
CA TRP A 572 62.37 24.92 30.76
C TRP A 572 61.37 25.17 31.92
N GLN A 573 60.28 25.90 31.67
CA GLN A 573 59.19 26.13 32.63
C GLN A 573 58.53 24.84 33.07
N LEU A 574 58.33 23.87 32.15
CA LEU A 574 57.70 22.55 32.43
C LEU A 574 58.69 21.66 33.22
N PHE A 575 59.98 21.70 32.87
CA PHE A 575 60.98 20.99 33.63
C PHE A 575 61.02 21.48 35.10
N TRP A 576 61.04 22.82 35.31
CA TRP A 576 60.99 23.39 36.63
C TRP A 576 59.74 22.97 37.40
N ARG A 577 58.57 22.96 36.77
CA ARG A 577 57.28 22.52 37.37
C ARG A 577 57.23 21.03 37.71
N LYS A 578 57.81 20.16 36.88
CA LYS A 578 57.94 18.72 37.14
C LYS A 578 58.78 18.45 38.36
N TYR A 579 59.86 19.18 38.51
CA TYR A 579 60.87 18.96 39.56
C TYR A 579 60.76 19.92 40.73
N ALA A 580 60.02 21.01 40.66
CA ALA A 580 59.86 21.99 41.75
C ALA A 580 58.96 21.52 42.90
N THR A 581 58.96 20.25 43.23
CA THR A 581 58.28 19.76 44.43
C THR A 581 59.08 20.12 45.66
N ARG A 582 58.36 20.34 46.79
CA ARG A 582 59.02 20.76 48.07
C ARG A 582 60.16 19.82 48.50
N GLN A 583 60.05 18.55 48.18
CA GLN A 583 61.09 17.55 48.44
C GLN A 583 62.26 17.69 47.47
N ASN A 584 62.04 17.87 46.19
CA ASN A 584 63.14 18.02 45.21
C ASN A 584 63.88 19.34 45.38
N LEU A 585 63.25 20.43 45.79
CA LEU A 585 63.89 21.69 46.15
C LEU A 585 64.78 21.53 47.36
N LEU A 586 64.43 20.71 48.35
CA LEU A 586 65.26 20.38 49.49
C LEU A 586 66.44 19.53 49.06
N TYR A 587 66.31 18.58 48.16
CA TYR A 587 67.39 17.76 47.62
C TYR A 587 68.36 18.57 46.76
N VAL A 588 67.87 19.40 45.86
CA VAL A 588 68.66 20.28 45.00
C VAL A 588 69.32 21.36 45.83
N GLY A 589 68.57 21.98 46.73
CA GLY A 589 69.14 22.98 47.68
C GLY A 589 70.19 22.38 48.64
N GLY A 590 69.89 21.19 49.16
CA GLY A 590 70.81 20.42 49.98
C GLY A 590 72.09 19.98 49.23
N GLY A 591 71.89 19.51 47.99
CA GLY A 591 73.00 19.13 47.11
C GLY A 591 73.87 20.28 46.68
N LEU A 592 73.28 21.43 46.34
CA LEU A 592 74.04 22.67 46.05
C LEU A 592 74.77 23.19 47.28
N LEU A 593 74.15 23.09 48.45
CA LEU A 593 74.77 23.49 49.71
C LEU A 593 75.90 22.53 50.05
N LEU A 594 75.75 21.25 49.78
CA LEU A 594 76.82 20.26 49.99
C LEU A 594 77.94 20.44 48.96
N LEU A 595 77.67 20.72 47.70
CA LEU A 595 78.68 21.11 46.70
C LEU A 595 79.39 22.41 47.05
N PHE A 596 78.66 23.40 47.55
CA PHE A 596 79.24 24.65 48.04
C PHE A 596 80.13 24.43 49.27
N LEU A 597 79.69 23.57 50.18
CA LEU A 597 80.52 23.19 51.36
C LEU A 597 81.75 22.39 50.94
N LEU A 598 81.58 21.43 49.98
CA LEU A 598 82.71 20.70 49.41
C LEU A 598 83.66 21.63 48.64
N TRP A 599 83.15 22.55 47.83
CA TRP A 599 83.93 23.57 47.14
C TRP A 599 84.66 24.46 48.14
N ARG A 600 84.04 24.86 49.24
CA ARG A 600 84.61 25.64 50.30
C ARG A 600 85.69 24.86 51.10
N LEU A 601 85.53 23.56 51.25
CA LEU A 601 86.51 22.68 51.89
C LEU A 601 87.72 22.41 51.01
N PHE A 602 87.52 22.19 49.72
CA PHE A 602 88.62 21.86 48.81
C PHE A 602 89.38 23.08 48.28
N PHE A 603 88.71 24.19 48.09
CA PHE A 603 89.36 25.38 47.51
C PHE A 603 89.77 26.46 48.51
N ARG A 604 89.59 26.24 49.83
CA ARG A 604 90.02 27.18 50.87
C ARG A 604 91.46 26.95 51.36
N ARG A 605 92.28 26.09 50.75
CA ARG A 605 93.69 25.94 50.97
C ARG A 605 94.48 26.43 49.75
N SER A 606 94.62 27.74 49.64
CA SER A 606 95.72 28.33 48.87
C SER A 606 96.90 28.60 49.80
N PRO A 607 98.06 28.01 49.58
CA PRO A 607 99.26 28.48 50.23
C PRO A 607 99.65 29.86 49.68
N ASN A 608 99.93 30.81 50.60
CA ASN A 608 100.55 32.08 50.25
C ASN A 608 101.92 31.83 49.61
N VAL A 609 102.04 31.95 48.33
CA VAL A 609 103.34 32.07 47.67
C VAL A 609 103.62 33.57 47.47
N ASN A 610 104.48 34.10 48.36
CA ASN A 610 105.08 35.42 48.14
C ASN A 610 106.08 35.33 46.98
N VAL A 611 105.72 35.81 45.84
CA VAL A 611 106.65 36.02 44.72
C VAL A 611 107.10 37.47 44.76
N THR A 612 108.38 37.65 45.24
CA THR A 612 109.14 38.92 45.16
C THR A 612 109.58 39.08 43.70
N VAL A 613 108.99 39.93 42.95
CA VAL A 613 109.45 40.29 41.61
C VAL A 613 110.40 41.42 41.69
N ASN A 614 111.71 41.13 41.44
CA ASN A 614 112.75 42.10 41.24
C ASN A 614 112.68 42.69 39.84
N ILE A 615 112.31 43.97 39.67
CA ILE A 615 112.32 44.70 38.41
C ILE A 615 113.63 45.39 38.23
N PRO A 616 114.46 45.07 37.24
CA PRO A 616 115.58 45.91 36.88
C PRO A 616 115.10 47.13 36.08
N ASP A 617 115.56 48.26 36.58
CA ASP A 617 115.47 49.57 35.97
C ASP A 617 116.28 49.60 34.65
N GLN A 618 115.62 49.86 33.52
CA GLN A 618 116.30 50.25 32.30
C GLN A 618 115.68 51.56 31.78
N ARG A 619 116.42 52.60 32.15
CA ARG A 619 116.40 53.88 31.44
C ARG A 619 117.02 53.72 30.06
N ASP A 620 116.56 54.56 29.21
CA ASP A 620 117.13 55.20 28.00
C ASP A 620 116.62 54.69 26.65
N GLY A 621 116.05 55.64 26.04
CA GLY A 621 116.50 56.20 24.82
C GLY A 621 115.54 56.31 23.65
N ARG A 622 115.00 57.50 23.46
CA ARG A 622 114.52 58.17 22.27
C ARG A 622 113.06 57.95 21.88
#